data_b956afb616aa1cf36ec64716323fd703
#
_entry.id   b956afb616aa1cf36ec64716323fd703
#
_cell.length_a   1.000
_cell.length_b   1.000
_cell.length_c   1.000
_cell.angle_alpha   90.00
_cell.angle_beta   90.00
_cell.angle_gamma   90.00
#
_symmetry.space_group_name_H-M   'P 1'
#
loop_
_entity.id
_entity.type
_entity.pdbx_description
1 polymer ?
#
loop_
_entity_poly.entity_id
_entity_poly.type
_entity_poly.pdbx_seq_one_letter_code
_entity_poly.pdbx_strand_id
1 'polypeptide(L)'
;HNIEEMVEILENIKDYDSPVVLHTITKKGKGLDYAEDDPIKFHGVKEKKKGVAVIKDQAPIYQNVFGEVLCDLAEKNKNIVAITAAMREGTGLVDYSSRFPERFYDVGIAEGHAVTFSGGLSIEGKIPVVAIYSTFLQRAFDHIIHDIALQNLPVIFCLDRSGLVGEDGATHHGVLDISYLRCIQNLSLIHI
;
A
#
# COMPACT_ATOMS: atom_id res chain seq x y z
N HIS A 1 -8.28 -12.87 23.01
CA HIS A 1 -8.67 -11.59 23.64
C HIS A 1 -8.80 -11.69 25.18
N ASN A 2 -8.14 -12.65 25.79
CA ASN A 2 -8.06 -12.79 27.23
C ASN A 2 -6.75 -12.11 27.70
N ILE A 3 -6.86 -10.95 28.34
CA ILE A 3 -5.70 -10.16 28.77
C ILE A 3 -5.02 -10.85 29.98
N GLU A 4 -5.80 -11.44 30.86
CA GLU A 4 -5.28 -12.12 32.07
C GLU A 4 -4.40 -13.31 31.67
N GLU A 5 -4.88 -14.14 30.75
CA GLU A 5 -4.10 -15.25 30.18
C GLU A 5 -2.83 -14.77 29.45
N MET A 6 -2.91 -13.66 28.74
CA MET A 6 -1.74 -13.08 28.08
C MET A 6 -0.69 -12.62 29.07
N VAL A 7 -1.10 -11.98 30.16
CA VAL A 7 -0.19 -11.54 31.24
C VAL A 7 0.49 -12.73 31.86
N GLU A 8 -0.27 -13.79 32.22
CA GLU A 8 0.27 -15.01 32.78
C GLU A 8 1.32 -15.67 31.85
N ILE A 9 1.02 -15.77 30.55
CA ILE A 9 1.96 -16.33 29.59
C ILE A 9 3.22 -15.46 29.47
N LEU A 10 3.09 -14.14 29.42
CA LEU A 10 4.23 -13.23 29.35
C LEU A 10 5.09 -13.31 30.63
N GLU A 11 4.48 -13.47 31.82
CA GLU A 11 5.21 -13.66 33.07
C GLU A 11 5.99 -14.97 33.06
N ASN A 12 5.42 -16.04 32.50
CA ASN A 12 6.07 -17.35 32.44
C ASN A 12 7.27 -17.40 31.49
N ILE A 13 7.21 -16.64 30.38
CA ILE A 13 8.26 -16.69 29.34
C ILE A 13 9.36 -15.64 29.52
N LYS A 14 9.16 -14.63 30.38
CA LYS A 14 10.12 -13.50 30.52
C LYS A 14 11.51 -13.91 30.99
N ASP A 15 11.60 -15.01 31.73
CA ASP A 15 12.84 -15.51 32.31
C ASP A 15 13.49 -16.65 31.51
N TYR A 16 13.03 -16.88 30.27
CA TYR A 16 13.65 -17.88 29.39
C TYR A 16 14.99 -17.36 28.84
N ASP A 17 16.01 -18.19 28.97
CA ASP A 17 17.36 -17.88 28.44
C ASP A 17 17.53 -18.14 26.94
N SER A 18 16.48 -18.52 26.25
CA SER A 18 16.47 -18.84 24.81
C SER A 18 15.47 -17.96 24.06
N PRO A 19 15.65 -17.76 22.74
CA PRO A 19 14.65 -17.09 21.93
C PRO A 19 13.28 -17.78 22.04
N VAL A 20 12.23 -16.98 22.23
CA VAL A 20 10.85 -17.45 22.35
C VAL A 20 9.99 -16.79 21.29
N VAL A 21 9.14 -17.56 20.62
CA VAL A 21 8.11 -17.05 19.71
C VAL A 21 6.75 -17.22 20.39
N LEU A 22 6.12 -16.10 20.73
CA LEU A 22 4.75 -16.09 21.21
C LEU A 22 3.81 -15.76 20.06
N HIS A 23 3.05 -16.76 19.59
CA HIS A 23 2.04 -16.57 18.55
C HIS A 23 0.68 -16.29 19.17
N THR A 24 0.21 -15.04 19.03
CA THR A 24 -1.10 -14.62 19.52
C THR A 24 -2.11 -14.57 18.38
N ILE A 25 -3.24 -15.26 18.54
CA ILE A 25 -4.33 -15.27 17.56
C ILE A 25 -5.43 -14.34 18.07
N THR A 26 -5.70 -13.28 17.30
CA THR A 26 -6.72 -12.28 17.64
C THR A 26 -7.69 -12.07 16.48
N LYS A 27 -8.88 -11.56 16.77
CA LYS A 27 -9.86 -11.13 15.79
C LYS A 27 -9.88 -9.60 15.73
N LYS A 28 -9.57 -9.02 14.58
CA LYS A 28 -9.58 -7.57 14.37
C LYS A 28 -10.99 -7.03 14.54
N GLY A 29 -11.15 -5.91 15.25
CA GLY A 29 -12.46 -5.32 15.53
C GLY A 29 -13.21 -5.97 16.71
N LYS A 30 -12.61 -6.94 17.43
CA LYS A 30 -13.25 -7.70 18.49
C LYS A 30 -13.97 -6.81 19.51
N GLY A 31 -15.26 -7.14 19.73
CA GLY A 31 -16.15 -6.42 20.65
C GLY A 31 -17.04 -5.37 19.97
N LEU A 32 -16.90 -5.18 18.65
CA LEU A 32 -17.76 -4.32 17.85
C LEU A 32 -18.18 -5.09 16.59
N ASP A 33 -19.39 -5.60 16.56
CA ASP A 33 -19.89 -6.50 15.48
C ASP A 33 -19.62 -5.94 14.08
N TYR A 34 -19.94 -4.67 13.85
CA TYR A 34 -19.71 -4.02 12.57
C TYR A 34 -18.22 -3.90 12.16
N ALA A 35 -17.31 -3.90 13.15
CA ALA A 35 -15.87 -3.86 12.89
C ALA A 35 -15.28 -5.27 12.74
N GLU A 36 -15.92 -6.27 13.34
CA GLU A 36 -15.59 -7.68 13.12
C GLU A 36 -16.01 -8.13 11.71
N ASP A 37 -17.13 -7.58 11.20
CA ASP A 37 -17.67 -7.88 9.88
C ASP A 37 -16.89 -7.20 8.75
N ASP A 38 -16.39 -5.97 8.97
CA ASP A 38 -15.59 -5.23 7.99
C ASP A 38 -14.32 -4.63 8.63
N PRO A 39 -13.33 -5.50 8.95
CA PRO A 39 -12.12 -5.07 9.66
C PRO A 39 -11.19 -4.17 8.82
N ILE A 40 -11.38 -4.10 7.50
CA ILE A 40 -10.61 -3.22 6.62
C ILE A 40 -11.13 -1.80 6.73
N LYS A 41 -12.43 -1.61 6.58
CA LYS A 41 -13.11 -0.31 6.69
C LYS A 41 -12.91 0.33 8.07
N PHE A 42 -12.92 -0.47 9.12
CA PHE A 42 -12.77 -0.04 10.51
C PHE A 42 -11.35 -0.21 11.04
N HIS A 43 -10.36 -0.29 10.17
CA HIS A 43 -8.94 -0.31 10.56
C HIS A 43 -8.53 0.97 11.32
N GLY A 44 -9.01 2.13 10.86
CA GLY A 44 -8.88 3.41 11.54
C GLY A 44 -10.25 3.97 11.86
N VAL A 45 -10.53 4.25 13.12
CA VAL A 45 -11.79 4.88 13.55
C VAL A 45 -11.66 6.39 13.41
N LYS A 46 -12.39 6.97 12.45
CA LYS A 46 -12.45 8.43 12.29
C LYS A 46 -13.35 9.03 13.36
N GLU A 47 -12.91 10.14 13.94
CA GLU A 47 -13.73 10.94 14.85
C GLU A 47 -15.01 11.41 14.14
N LYS A 48 -16.17 11.18 14.76
CA LYS A 48 -17.43 11.76 14.29
C LYS A 48 -17.43 13.26 14.64
N LYS A 49 -16.95 14.10 13.72
CA LYS A 49 -17.02 15.55 13.86
C LYS A 49 -18.48 15.99 13.92
N LYS A 50 -18.97 16.33 15.12
CA LYS A 50 -20.29 16.91 15.29
C LYS A 50 -20.31 18.31 14.63
N GLY A 51 -21.21 18.55 13.69
CA GLY A 51 -21.50 19.88 13.14
C GLY A 51 -20.67 20.33 11.94
N VAL A 52 -19.88 19.48 11.31
CA VAL A 52 -19.29 19.81 10.01
C VAL A 52 -20.32 19.56 8.92
N ALA A 53 -20.76 20.64 8.26
CA ALA A 53 -21.64 20.52 7.09
C ALA A 53 -20.94 19.64 6.03
N VAL A 54 -21.67 18.65 5.53
CA VAL A 54 -21.21 17.86 4.37
C VAL A 54 -21.17 18.80 3.18
N ILE A 55 -19.98 19.16 2.72
CA ILE A 55 -19.80 19.92 1.48
C ILE A 55 -20.23 19.00 0.34
N LYS A 56 -21.35 19.31 -0.30
CA LYS A 56 -21.99 18.48 -1.34
C LYS A 56 -21.18 18.38 -2.65
N ASP A 57 -20.23 19.26 -2.88
CA ASP A 57 -19.38 19.30 -4.07
C ASP A 57 -17.90 19.16 -3.65
N GLN A 58 -17.49 17.97 -3.23
CA GLN A 58 -16.09 17.68 -3.09
C GLN A 58 -15.54 17.20 -4.43
N ALA A 59 -14.39 17.75 -4.82
CA ALA A 59 -13.62 17.23 -5.95
C ALA A 59 -13.32 15.72 -5.72
N PRO A 60 -13.27 14.91 -6.78
CA PRO A 60 -12.93 13.50 -6.65
C PRO A 60 -11.54 13.34 -6.03
N ILE A 61 -11.40 12.32 -5.19
CA ILE A 61 -10.13 11.98 -4.56
C ILE A 61 -9.19 11.41 -5.63
N TYR A 62 -7.93 11.84 -5.67
CA TYR A 62 -6.94 11.42 -6.67
C TYR A 62 -6.85 9.90 -6.86
N GLN A 63 -6.79 9.14 -5.77
CA GLN A 63 -6.71 7.68 -5.84
C GLN A 63 -7.93 7.04 -6.53
N ASN A 64 -9.12 7.62 -6.41
CA ASN A 64 -10.32 7.11 -7.07
C ASN A 64 -10.24 7.35 -8.58
N VAL A 65 -9.84 8.57 -8.98
CA VAL A 65 -9.62 8.91 -10.41
C VAL A 65 -8.54 7.99 -11.01
N PHE A 66 -7.46 7.77 -10.28
CA PHE A 66 -6.41 6.84 -10.71
C PHE A 66 -6.95 5.43 -10.94
N GLY A 67 -7.71 4.89 -9.97
CA GLY A 67 -8.29 3.54 -10.07
C GLY A 67 -9.24 3.39 -11.27
N GLU A 68 -10.13 4.37 -11.50
CA GLU A 68 -11.05 4.41 -12.64
C GLU A 68 -10.28 4.43 -13.96
N VAL A 69 -9.33 5.36 -14.12
CA VAL A 69 -8.53 5.48 -15.34
C VAL A 69 -7.70 4.22 -15.59
N LEU A 70 -7.12 3.63 -14.55
CA LEU A 70 -6.36 2.38 -14.69
C LEU A 70 -7.24 1.23 -15.16
N CYS A 71 -8.48 1.12 -14.67
CA CYS A 71 -9.45 0.16 -15.15
C CYS A 71 -9.77 0.35 -16.62
N ASP A 72 -10.03 1.58 -17.05
CA ASP A 72 -10.33 1.90 -18.47
C ASP A 72 -9.15 1.58 -19.41
N LEU A 73 -7.94 1.82 -18.96
CA LEU A 73 -6.73 1.45 -19.69
C LEU A 73 -6.53 -0.06 -19.77
N ALA A 74 -6.79 -0.76 -18.68
CA ALA A 74 -6.65 -2.21 -18.60
C ALA A 74 -7.70 -2.97 -19.44
N GLU A 75 -8.88 -2.41 -19.65
CA GLU A 75 -9.85 -2.95 -20.63
C GLU A 75 -9.31 -2.92 -22.07
N LYS A 76 -8.62 -1.85 -22.42
CA LYS A 76 -8.07 -1.65 -23.76
C LYS A 76 -6.74 -2.38 -23.97
N ASN A 77 -5.99 -2.62 -22.91
CA ASN A 77 -4.68 -3.27 -22.96
C ASN A 77 -4.53 -4.37 -21.89
N LYS A 78 -4.54 -5.61 -22.35
CA LYS A 78 -4.44 -6.80 -21.49
C LYS A 78 -3.06 -7.00 -20.86
N ASN A 79 -2.04 -6.25 -21.28
CA ASN A 79 -0.71 -6.31 -20.71
C ASN A 79 -0.54 -5.48 -19.45
N ILE A 80 -1.47 -4.57 -19.17
CA ILE A 80 -1.45 -3.79 -17.93
C ILE A 80 -1.74 -4.70 -16.74
N VAL A 81 -0.86 -4.66 -15.74
CA VAL A 81 -0.98 -5.37 -14.48
C VAL A 81 -0.78 -4.40 -13.32
N ALA A 82 -1.57 -4.52 -12.28
CA ALA A 82 -1.49 -3.66 -11.09
C ALA A 82 -0.87 -4.42 -9.91
N ILE A 83 0.04 -3.76 -9.21
CA ILE A 83 0.75 -4.31 -8.06
C ILE A 83 0.63 -3.33 -6.90
N THR A 84 0.39 -3.84 -5.70
CA THR A 84 0.45 -3.05 -4.46
C THR A 84 1.05 -3.87 -3.33
N ALA A 85 1.36 -3.21 -2.23
CA ALA A 85 1.96 -3.82 -1.04
C ALA A 85 1.05 -3.59 0.19
N ALA A 86 -0.03 -4.37 0.30
CA ALA A 86 -1.07 -4.28 1.35
C ALA A 86 -1.79 -2.92 1.41
N MET A 87 -1.93 -2.24 0.26
CA MET A 87 -2.53 -0.90 0.18
C MET A 87 -3.64 -0.79 -0.88
N ARG A 88 -4.32 -1.90 -1.19
CA ARG A 88 -5.34 -1.97 -2.24
C ARG A 88 -6.40 -0.86 -2.13
N GLU A 89 -6.96 -0.66 -0.94
CA GLU A 89 -8.00 0.34 -0.68
C GLU A 89 -7.43 1.76 -0.79
N GLY A 90 -6.28 1.97 -0.18
CA GLY A 90 -5.64 3.28 -0.09
C GLY A 90 -5.05 3.79 -1.41
N THR A 91 -4.77 2.90 -2.35
CA THR A 91 -4.27 3.25 -3.69
C THR A 91 -5.36 3.23 -4.76
N GLY A 92 -6.65 3.01 -4.38
CA GLY A 92 -7.78 3.01 -5.31
C GLY A 92 -7.88 1.78 -6.21
N LEU A 93 -7.24 0.66 -5.86
CA LEU A 93 -7.19 -0.55 -6.69
C LEU A 93 -8.31 -1.57 -6.40
N VAL A 94 -9.33 -1.23 -5.62
CA VAL A 94 -10.42 -2.14 -5.26
C VAL A 94 -11.16 -2.62 -6.50
N ASP A 95 -11.61 -1.70 -7.36
CA ASP A 95 -12.34 -2.04 -8.59
C ASP A 95 -11.45 -2.80 -9.58
N TYR A 96 -10.18 -2.40 -9.70
CA TYR A 96 -9.21 -3.10 -10.54
C TYR A 96 -9.06 -4.57 -10.10
N SER A 97 -8.87 -4.81 -8.82
CA SER A 97 -8.71 -6.17 -8.27
C SER A 97 -9.93 -7.05 -8.50
N SER A 98 -11.13 -6.45 -8.49
CA SER A 98 -12.39 -7.16 -8.71
C SER A 98 -12.65 -7.46 -10.18
N ARG A 99 -12.33 -6.51 -11.08
CA ARG A 99 -12.54 -6.63 -12.53
C ARG A 99 -11.47 -7.47 -13.23
N PHE A 100 -10.22 -7.42 -12.73
CA PHE A 100 -9.06 -8.07 -13.35
C PHE A 100 -8.24 -8.88 -12.34
N PRO A 101 -8.82 -9.86 -11.63
CA PRO A 101 -8.13 -10.60 -10.56
C PRO A 101 -6.85 -11.30 -11.05
N GLU A 102 -6.81 -11.77 -12.30
CA GLU A 102 -5.63 -12.43 -12.90
C GLU A 102 -4.48 -11.45 -13.24
N ARG A 103 -4.71 -10.17 -13.08
CA ARG A 103 -3.74 -9.10 -13.39
C ARG A 103 -3.56 -8.14 -12.22
N PHE A 104 -3.96 -8.55 -11.03
CA PHE A 104 -3.80 -7.83 -9.78
C PHE A 104 -2.95 -8.65 -8.81
N TYR A 105 -1.95 -8.02 -8.23
CA TYR A 105 -1.04 -8.63 -7.28
C TYR A 105 -0.91 -7.77 -6.02
N ASP A 106 -1.32 -8.31 -4.89
CA ASP A 106 -1.02 -7.75 -3.58
C ASP A 106 0.07 -8.60 -2.93
N VAL A 107 1.25 -8.04 -2.78
CA VAL A 107 2.43 -8.76 -2.26
C VAL A 107 2.54 -8.70 -0.74
N GLY A 108 1.53 -8.21 -0.05
CA GLY A 108 1.60 -7.93 1.38
C GLY A 108 2.53 -6.76 1.69
N ILE A 109 2.98 -6.62 2.94
CA ILE A 109 3.88 -5.54 3.35
C ILE A 109 5.32 -5.88 2.92
N ALA A 110 5.56 -5.84 1.60
CA ALA A 110 6.83 -6.23 0.99
C ALA A 110 7.14 -5.35 -0.25
N GLU A 111 7.37 -4.06 -0.03
CA GLU A 111 7.55 -3.06 -1.07
C GLU A 111 8.76 -3.37 -1.99
N GLY A 112 9.86 -3.85 -1.42
CA GLY A 112 11.02 -4.30 -2.20
C GLY A 112 10.66 -5.44 -3.16
N HIS A 113 9.90 -6.43 -2.68
CA HIS A 113 9.40 -7.52 -3.52
C HIS A 113 8.47 -7.01 -4.63
N ALA A 114 7.57 -6.05 -4.34
CA ALA A 114 6.70 -5.44 -5.35
C ALA A 114 7.51 -4.87 -6.52
N VAL A 115 8.60 -4.17 -6.22
CA VAL A 115 9.48 -3.56 -7.22
C VAL A 115 10.22 -4.62 -8.04
N THR A 116 10.91 -5.56 -7.41
CA THR A 116 11.64 -6.64 -8.11
C THR A 116 10.70 -7.50 -8.97
N PHE A 117 9.53 -7.85 -8.43
CA PHE A 117 8.51 -8.60 -9.14
C PHE A 117 8.00 -7.87 -10.37
N SER A 118 7.81 -6.53 -10.28
CA SER A 118 7.41 -5.70 -11.42
C SER A 118 8.45 -5.72 -12.54
N GLY A 119 9.74 -5.77 -12.19
CA GLY A 119 10.82 -5.94 -13.16
C GLY A 119 10.69 -7.25 -13.94
N GLY A 120 10.46 -8.36 -13.27
CA GLY A 120 10.22 -9.65 -13.90
C GLY A 120 9.01 -9.65 -14.84
N LEU A 121 7.90 -9.07 -14.43
CA LEU A 121 6.71 -8.91 -15.28
C LEU A 121 6.98 -8.04 -16.51
N SER A 122 7.79 -7.00 -16.36
CA SER A 122 8.17 -6.12 -17.46
C SER A 122 9.01 -6.86 -18.51
N ILE A 123 9.94 -7.73 -18.09
CA ILE A 123 10.74 -8.58 -18.98
C ILE A 123 9.83 -9.52 -19.79
N GLU A 124 8.75 -10.02 -19.20
CA GLU A 124 7.74 -10.85 -19.85
C GLU A 124 6.74 -10.06 -20.72
N GLY A 125 7.02 -8.78 -20.99
CA GLY A 125 6.19 -7.93 -21.86
C GLY A 125 4.90 -7.42 -21.22
N LYS A 126 4.79 -7.46 -19.91
CA LYS A 126 3.70 -6.79 -19.19
C LYS A 126 4.03 -5.31 -18.99
N ILE A 127 2.99 -4.55 -18.67
CA ILE A 127 3.09 -3.13 -18.29
C ILE A 127 2.72 -3.05 -16.81
N PRO A 128 3.70 -3.20 -15.91
CA PRO A 128 3.43 -3.18 -14.49
C PRO A 128 3.21 -1.75 -14.00
N VAL A 129 2.12 -1.56 -13.26
CA VAL A 129 1.78 -0.33 -12.55
C VAL A 129 1.84 -0.66 -11.05
N VAL A 130 2.85 -0.13 -10.39
CA VAL A 130 3.12 -0.34 -8.96
C VAL A 130 2.56 0.84 -8.18
N ALA A 131 1.46 0.63 -7.46
CA ALA A 131 0.80 1.65 -6.67
C ALA A 131 1.13 1.46 -5.19
N ILE A 132 1.92 2.37 -4.64
CA ILE A 132 2.46 2.32 -3.28
C ILE A 132 2.43 3.73 -2.68
N TYR A 133 2.24 3.83 -1.35
CA TYR A 133 2.39 5.11 -0.67
C TYR A 133 3.84 5.60 -0.74
N SER A 134 3.99 6.88 -1.00
CA SER A 134 5.27 7.58 -1.11
C SER A 134 6.25 7.20 0.01
N THR A 135 5.83 7.34 1.27
CA THR A 135 6.69 7.03 2.42
C THR A 135 7.15 5.57 2.46
N PHE A 136 6.34 4.63 1.96
CA PHE A 136 6.68 3.20 2.00
C PHE A 136 7.57 2.76 0.83
N LEU A 137 7.52 3.45 -0.29
CA LEU A 137 8.41 3.15 -1.42
C LEU A 137 9.90 3.37 -1.07
N GLN A 138 10.20 4.16 -0.05
CA GLN A 138 11.58 4.34 0.44
C GLN A 138 12.27 3.01 0.78
N ARG A 139 11.50 1.98 1.21
CA ARG A 139 12.03 0.64 1.49
C ARG A 139 12.54 -0.09 0.24
N ALA A 140 12.14 0.35 -0.93
CA ALA A 140 12.48 -0.27 -2.20
C ALA A 140 13.50 0.56 -3.01
N PHE A 141 14.15 1.54 -2.43
CA PHE A 141 15.08 2.43 -3.13
C PHE A 141 16.16 1.67 -3.89
N ASP A 142 16.82 0.74 -3.23
CA ASP A 142 17.85 -0.11 -3.84
C ASP A 142 17.29 -0.97 -4.99
N HIS A 143 16.10 -1.57 -4.79
CA HIS A 143 15.43 -2.37 -5.82
C HIS A 143 15.06 -1.55 -7.07
N ILE A 144 14.66 -0.28 -6.89
CA ILE A 144 14.41 0.63 -8.03
C ILE A 144 15.70 0.83 -8.83
N ILE A 145 16.83 0.98 -8.16
CA ILE A 145 18.12 1.17 -8.83
C ILE A 145 18.55 -0.10 -9.54
N HIS A 146 18.72 -1.20 -8.78
CA HIS A 146 19.33 -2.43 -9.29
C HIS A 146 18.42 -3.25 -10.19
N ASP A 147 17.15 -3.38 -9.80
CA ASP A 147 16.27 -4.33 -10.48
C ASP A 147 15.50 -3.68 -11.63
N ILE A 148 15.38 -2.33 -11.62
CA ILE A 148 14.59 -1.62 -12.64
C ILE A 148 15.47 -0.67 -13.47
N ALA A 149 16.05 0.35 -12.84
CA ALA A 149 16.69 1.44 -13.56
C ALA A 149 17.97 1.04 -14.27
N LEU A 150 18.85 0.25 -13.64
CA LEU A 150 20.08 -0.26 -14.28
C LEU A 150 19.77 -1.17 -15.48
N GLN A 151 18.67 -1.88 -15.44
CA GLN A 151 18.23 -2.75 -16.53
C GLN A 151 17.35 -2.00 -17.55
N ASN A 152 17.06 -0.72 -17.31
CA ASN A 152 16.21 0.12 -18.14
C ASN A 152 14.83 -0.49 -18.43
N LEU A 153 14.21 -1.09 -17.40
CA LEU A 153 12.92 -1.77 -17.52
C LEU A 153 11.76 -0.76 -17.43
N PRO A 154 10.75 -0.86 -18.32
CA PRO A 154 9.60 0.04 -18.32
C PRO A 154 8.58 -0.32 -17.22
N VAL A 155 8.81 0.14 -16.00
CA VAL A 155 7.91 0.00 -14.86
C VAL A 155 7.32 1.37 -14.51
N ILE A 156 6.03 1.42 -14.20
CA ILE A 156 5.32 2.64 -13.81
C ILE A 156 5.08 2.60 -12.30
N PHE A 157 5.65 3.56 -11.59
CA PHE A 157 5.41 3.75 -10.16
C PHE A 157 4.40 4.87 -9.93
N CYS A 158 3.29 4.57 -9.25
CA CYS A 158 2.26 5.53 -8.87
C CYS A 158 2.31 5.72 -7.36
N LEU A 159 2.82 6.88 -6.93
CA LEU A 159 3.02 7.20 -5.53
C LEU A 159 1.82 7.98 -4.99
N ASP A 160 1.05 7.34 -4.14
CA ASP A 160 -0.02 8.01 -3.39
C ASP A 160 0.53 8.61 -2.08
N ARG A 161 -0.16 9.56 -1.47
CA ARG A 161 0.27 10.26 -0.25
C ARG A 161 1.60 11.01 -0.41
N SER A 162 1.89 11.54 -1.59
CA SER A 162 3.01 12.47 -1.75
C SER A 162 2.74 13.79 -1.03
N GLY A 163 3.76 14.36 -0.39
CA GLY A 163 3.65 15.59 0.40
C GLY A 163 3.18 15.37 1.84
N LEU A 164 2.51 16.36 2.41
CA LEU A 164 2.01 16.33 3.78
C LEU A 164 0.65 15.65 3.85
N VAL A 165 0.52 14.64 4.69
CA VAL A 165 -0.72 13.88 4.92
C VAL A 165 -1.20 14.13 6.33
N GLY A 166 -2.29 14.89 6.47
CA GLY A 166 -2.74 15.35 7.77
C GLY A 166 -3.27 14.24 8.69
N GLU A 167 -4.13 13.37 8.18
CA GLU A 167 -4.83 12.36 8.99
C GLU A 167 -3.91 11.21 9.44
N ASP A 168 -2.98 10.78 8.58
CA ASP A 168 -2.13 9.62 8.82
C ASP A 168 -0.86 9.95 9.63
N GLY A 169 -0.59 11.24 9.84
CA GLY A 169 0.50 11.75 10.68
C GLY A 169 1.91 11.63 10.06
N ALA A 170 2.90 11.91 10.88
CA ALA A 170 4.30 12.08 10.45
C ALA A 170 4.91 10.84 9.77
N THR A 171 4.46 9.64 10.12
CA THR A 171 4.97 8.38 9.54
C THR A 171 4.54 8.15 8.10
N HIS A 172 3.54 8.91 7.62
CA HIS A 172 2.96 8.77 6.29
C HIS A 172 3.27 9.96 5.37
N HIS A 173 4.04 10.96 5.83
CA HIS A 173 4.43 12.07 4.97
C HIS A 173 5.37 11.64 3.85
N GLY A 174 4.97 11.90 2.60
CA GLY A 174 5.72 11.61 1.38
C GLY A 174 6.55 12.80 0.92
N VAL A 175 7.51 13.26 1.72
CA VAL A 175 8.26 14.51 1.47
C VAL A 175 9.64 14.29 0.86
N LEU A 176 10.06 13.05 0.67
CA LEU A 176 11.42 12.72 0.23
C LEU A 176 11.51 12.23 -1.22
N ASP A 177 10.39 11.99 -1.90
CA ASP A 177 10.34 11.36 -3.23
C ASP A 177 11.25 12.05 -4.24
N ILE A 178 11.13 13.37 -4.38
CA ILE A 178 11.95 14.14 -5.31
C ILE A 178 13.42 14.03 -4.94
N SER A 179 13.75 14.00 -3.65
CA SER A 179 15.14 13.99 -3.17
C SER A 179 15.85 12.69 -3.53
N TYR A 180 15.21 11.52 -3.33
CA TYR A 180 15.87 10.24 -3.55
C TYR A 180 15.64 9.65 -4.93
N LEU A 181 14.51 9.94 -5.60
CA LEU A 181 14.25 9.39 -6.93
C LEU A 181 14.93 10.15 -8.05
N ARG A 182 15.10 11.47 -7.93
CA ARG A 182 15.71 12.28 -9.00
C ARG A 182 17.19 11.98 -9.26
N CYS A 183 17.87 11.31 -8.34
CA CYS A 183 19.28 10.91 -8.52
C CYS A 183 19.42 9.61 -9.33
N ILE A 184 18.32 8.89 -9.58
CA ILE A 184 18.34 7.62 -10.30
C ILE A 184 18.35 7.89 -11.80
N GLN A 185 19.37 7.35 -12.48
CA GLN A 185 19.47 7.42 -13.95
C GLN A 185 18.37 6.59 -14.60
N ASN A 186 17.88 7.00 -15.77
CA ASN A 186 16.80 6.37 -16.52
C ASN A 186 15.41 6.39 -15.83
N LEU A 187 15.26 7.14 -14.75
CA LEU A 187 13.99 7.35 -14.09
C LEU A 187 13.45 8.75 -14.40
N SER A 188 12.24 8.83 -14.96
CA SER A 188 11.50 10.07 -15.12
C SER A 188 10.56 10.28 -13.94
N LEU A 189 10.52 11.48 -13.40
CA LEU A 189 9.64 11.86 -12.29
C LEU A 189 8.65 12.92 -12.78
N ILE A 190 7.36 12.60 -12.69
CA ILE A 190 6.26 13.51 -13.01
C ILE A 190 5.52 13.81 -11.72
N HIS A 191 5.44 15.11 -11.39
CA HIS A 191 4.70 15.57 -10.24
C HIS A 191 3.33 16.11 -10.67
N ILE A 192 2.27 15.53 -10.12
CA ILE A 192 0.88 15.84 -10.48
C ILE A 192 0.20 16.54 -9.32
#